data_4796f5d58066e1021fe516563516cdaa
#
_entry.id   4796f5d58066e1021fe516563516cdaa
#
_cell.length_a   1.000
_cell.length_b   1.000
_cell.length_c   1.000
_cell.angle_alpha   90.00
_cell.angle_beta   90.00
_cell.angle_gamma   90.00
#
_symmetry.space_group_name_H-M   'P 1'
#
loop_
_entity.id
_entity.type
_entity.pdbx_description
1 polymer ?
#
loop_
_entity_poly.entity_id
_entity_poly.type
_entity_poly.pdbx_seq_one_letter_code
_entity_poly.pdbx_strand_id
1 'polypeptide(L)'
;TRLMGPGESMVMGVHSPLKTGVMPAKKTAEVIEELKKFYPVSASESVIESGLFTLNPVVHVPGCIMNAGRIELMKGEFWFYKEGITPCVGTVTEALDEERMNIMKKLGYKAISVVDALGSSGSVKTNIYEAITKNEQFGKIKGPDGLKNRYFTEDIPFGLVGWSVIAKLTGVETPIMDALITIGSIAMGQDCRK
;
A
#
# COMPACT_ATOMS: atom_id res chain seq x y z
N THR A 1 3.42 -12.12 -5.57
CA THR A 1 4.52 -13.12 -5.61
C THR A 1 5.25 -13.18 -4.28
N ARG A 2 5.81 -14.34 -3.95
CA ARG A 2 6.69 -14.54 -2.79
C ARG A 2 7.92 -15.31 -3.23
N LEU A 3 9.08 -14.88 -2.77
CA LEU A 3 10.32 -15.64 -2.92
C LEU A 3 10.26 -16.86 -2.00
N MET A 4 10.43 -18.04 -2.54
CA MET A 4 10.40 -19.32 -1.80
C MET A 4 11.81 -19.86 -1.56
N GLY A 5 12.75 -19.53 -2.44
CA GLY A 5 14.14 -19.93 -2.39
C GLY A 5 14.94 -19.27 -3.51
N PRO A 6 16.26 -19.52 -3.61
CA PRO A 6 17.07 -19.00 -4.70
C PRO A 6 16.51 -19.44 -6.06
N GLY A 7 16.08 -18.48 -6.88
CA GLY A 7 15.50 -18.74 -8.21
C GLY A 7 14.08 -19.30 -8.22
N GLU A 8 13.41 -19.39 -7.06
CA GLU A 8 12.04 -19.90 -6.92
C GLU A 8 11.10 -18.85 -6.37
N SER A 9 9.99 -18.62 -7.05
CA SER A 9 8.95 -17.68 -6.59
C SER A 9 7.55 -18.27 -6.75
N MET A 10 6.70 -18.04 -5.75
CA MET A 10 5.28 -18.39 -5.82
C MET A 10 4.45 -17.20 -6.28
N VAL A 11 3.70 -17.36 -7.35
CA VAL A 11 2.70 -16.37 -7.80
C VAL A 11 1.38 -16.67 -7.10
N MET A 12 1.00 -15.82 -6.14
CA MET A 12 -0.24 -15.97 -5.37
C MET A 12 -1.46 -15.40 -6.10
N GLY A 13 -1.23 -14.48 -7.02
CA GLY A 13 -2.28 -13.86 -7.82
C GLY A 13 -1.67 -12.90 -8.84
N VAL A 14 -2.41 -12.64 -9.89
CA VAL A 14 -2.07 -11.67 -10.94
C VAL A 14 -3.12 -10.58 -10.92
N HIS A 15 -2.70 -9.35 -10.59
CA HIS A 15 -3.57 -8.18 -10.74
C HIS A 15 -3.78 -7.91 -12.24
N SER A 16 -5.02 -7.78 -12.67
CA SER A 16 -5.35 -7.55 -14.07
C SER A 16 -6.45 -6.51 -14.19
N PRO A 17 -6.20 -5.42 -14.90
CA PRO A 17 -4.90 -4.96 -15.43
C PRO A 17 -4.04 -4.23 -14.37
N LEU A 18 -2.73 -4.35 -14.46
CA LEU A 18 -1.80 -3.58 -13.64
C LEU A 18 -1.69 -2.15 -14.18
N LYS A 19 -2.06 -1.17 -13.37
CA LYS A 19 -1.89 0.26 -13.69
C LYS A 19 -0.42 0.62 -13.83
N THR A 20 -0.03 1.14 -14.98
CA THR A 20 1.37 1.40 -15.32
C THR A 20 1.56 2.83 -15.80
N GLY A 21 2.32 3.60 -15.06
CA GLY A 21 2.76 4.94 -15.44
C GLY A 21 4.18 4.91 -16.03
N VAL A 22 4.44 5.75 -17.00
CA VAL A 22 5.73 5.86 -17.69
C VAL A 22 6.28 7.29 -17.59
N MET A 23 7.58 7.42 -17.39
CA MET A 23 8.25 8.72 -17.41
C MET A 23 9.29 8.75 -18.55
N PRO A 24 9.24 9.71 -19.46
CA PRO A 24 8.23 10.76 -19.58
C PRO A 24 6.88 10.21 -20.09
N ALA A 25 5.77 10.81 -19.66
CA ALA A 25 4.41 10.34 -19.96
C ALA A 25 4.11 10.18 -21.47
N LYS A 26 4.77 10.96 -22.34
CA LYS A 26 4.65 10.85 -23.80
C LYS A 26 5.05 9.48 -24.38
N LYS A 27 5.81 8.67 -23.62
CA LYS A 27 6.20 7.30 -24.01
C LYS A 27 5.24 6.23 -23.51
N THR A 28 4.18 6.60 -22.80
CA THR A 28 3.27 5.63 -22.19
C THR A 28 2.68 4.65 -23.21
N ALA A 29 2.19 5.14 -24.35
CA ALA A 29 1.57 4.29 -25.36
C ALA A 29 2.55 3.23 -25.90
N GLU A 30 3.75 3.64 -26.28
CA GLU A 30 4.81 2.76 -26.79
C GLU A 30 5.17 1.67 -25.77
N VAL A 31 5.45 2.07 -24.52
CA VAL A 31 5.86 1.14 -23.47
C VAL A 31 4.75 0.18 -23.07
N ILE A 32 3.49 0.64 -23.02
CA ILE A 32 2.35 -0.22 -22.71
C ILE A 32 2.17 -1.31 -23.77
N GLU A 33 2.31 -0.99 -25.07
CA GLU A 33 2.20 -2.02 -26.12
C GLU A 33 3.30 -3.09 -25.99
N GLU A 34 4.51 -2.72 -25.61
CA GLU A 34 5.57 -3.69 -25.32
C GLU A 34 5.27 -4.53 -24.08
N LEU A 35 4.84 -3.90 -22.98
CA LEU A 35 4.55 -4.60 -21.73
C LEU A 35 3.37 -5.57 -21.84
N LYS A 36 2.35 -5.27 -22.65
CA LYS A 36 1.21 -6.16 -22.89
C LYS A 36 1.61 -7.54 -23.42
N LYS A 37 2.78 -7.65 -24.06
CA LYS A 37 3.30 -8.95 -24.55
C LYS A 37 3.67 -9.89 -23.40
N PHE A 38 3.90 -9.36 -22.20
CA PHE A 38 4.40 -10.12 -21.04
C PHE A 38 3.44 -10.10 -19.86
N TYR A 39 2.63 -9.03 -19.73
CA TYR A 39 1.78 -8.84 -18.56
C TYR A 39 0.52 -8.04 -18.89
N PRO A 40 -0.63 -8.34 -18.26
CA PRO A 40 -1.86 -7.57 -18.44
C PRO A 40 -1.72 -6.18 -17.77
N VAL A 41 -1.33 -5.19 -18.56
CA VAL A 41 -1.13 -3.80 -18.10
C VAL A 41 -2.18 -2.86 -18.70
N SER A 42 -2.45 -1.77 -18.01
CA SER A 42 -3.22 -0.63 -18.50
C SER A 42 -2.47 0.67 -18.25
N ALA A 43 -2.59 1.61 -19.18
CA ALA A 43 -1.95 2.92 -19.04
C ALA A 43 -2.53 3.69 -17.84
N SER A 44 -1.65 4.34 -17.10
CA SER A 44 -1.95 5.46 -16.22
C SER A 44 -1.60 6.77 -16.92
N GLU A 45 -2.25 7.87 -16.53
CA GLU A 45 -1.96 9.19 -17.06
C GLU A 45 -0.53 9.65 -16.71
N SER A 46 -0.03 9.21 -15.56
CA SER A 46 1.30 9.55 -15.07
C SER A 46 1.84 8.49 -14.11
N VAL A 47 3.13 8.58 -13.79
CA VAL A 47 3.76 7.78 -12.72
C VAL A 47 3.17 8.11 -11.33
N ILE A 48 2.65 9.33 -11.15
CA ILE A 48 1.99 9.73 -9.90
C ILE A 48 0.69 8.97 -9.73
N GLU A 49 -0.14 8.87 -10.78
CA GLU A 49 -1.37 8.08 -10.74
C GLU A 49 -1.06 6.62 -10.39
N SER A 50 -0.14 5.97 -11.12
CA SER A 50 0.22 4.58 -10.84
C SER A 50 0.82 4.38 -9.44
N GLY A 51 1.60 5.33 -8.94
CA GLY A 51 2.14 5.32 -7.58
C GLY A 51 1.05 5.41 -6.50
N LEU A 52 0.05 6.26 -6.71
CA LEU A 52 -1.11 6.39 -5.80
C LEU A 52 -2.06 5.20 -5.86
N PHE A 53 -2.02 4.38 -6.93
CA PHE A 53 -2.76 3.12 -7.03
C PHE A 53 -2.14 1.98 -6.21
N THR A 54 -0.90 2.13 -5.74
CA THR A 54 -0.24 1.13 -4.89
C THR A 54 -0.93 1.09 -3.53
N LEU A 55 -1.41 -0.09 -3.12
CA LEU A 55 -2.15 -0.24 -1.86
C LEU A 55 -1.28 -0.65 -0.68
N ASN A 56 -0.05 -1.11 -0.94
CA ASN A 56 0.85 -1.61 0.09
C ASN A 56 1.08 -0.61 1.23
N PRO A 57 1.43 0.68 0.97
CA PRO A 57 1.67 1.63 2.06
C PRO A 57 0.43 1.85 2.93
N VAL A 58 -0.78 1.80 2.33
CA VAL A 58 -2.03 1.99 3.06
C VAL A 58 -2.28 0.86 4.06
N VAL A 59 -2.05 -0.39 3.64
CA VAL A 59 -2.36 -1.57 4.48
C VAL A 59 -1.21 -1.92 5.42
N HIS A 60 0.03 -1.84 4.92
CA HIS A 60 1.20 -2.27 5.68
C HIS A 60 1.56 -1.31 6.80
N VAL A 61 1.60 0.00 6.51
CA VAL A 61 2.17 0.96 7.47
C VAL A 61 1.34 1.08 8.74
N PRO A 62 0.00 1.29 8.72
CA PRO A 62 -0.79 1.28 9.95
C PRO A 62 -0.70 -0.07 10.68
N GLY A 63 -0.79 -1.18 9.93
CA GLY A 63 -0.66 -2.52 10.47
C GLY A 63 0.66 -2.75 11.20
N CYS A 64 1.77 -2.28 10.65
CA CYS A 64 3.09 -2.42 11.24
C CYS A 64 3.30 -1.49 12.44
N ILE A 65 2.96 -0.22 12.31
CA ILE A 65 3.16 0.76 13.40
C ILE A 65 2.34 0.40 14.62
N MET A 66 1.07 0.04 14.44
CA MET A 66 0.18 -0.33 15.56
C MET A 66 0.49 -1.70 16.15
N ASN A 67 1.31 -2.52 15.49
CA ASN A 67 1.82 -3.80 16.02
C ASN A 67 3.34 -3.80 16.24
N ALA A 68 4.02 -2.64 16.27
CA ALA A 68 5.46 -2.58 16.35
C ALA A 68 6.05 -3.39 17.52
N GLY A 69 5.51 -3.20 18.73
CA GLY A 69 5.92 -3.98 19.90
C GLY A 69 5.64 -5.48 19.76
N ARG A 70 4.53 -5.87 19.12
CA ARG A 70 4.22 -7.26 18.83
C ARG A 70 5.21 -7.86 17.81
N ILE A 71 5.56 -7.08 16.79
CA ILE A 71 6.55 -7.48 15.77
C ILE A 71 7.89 -7.78 16.43
N GLU A 72 8.39 -6.89 17.28
CA GLU A 72 9.66 -7.08 17.98
C GLU A 72 9.63 -8.30 18.92
N LEU A 73 8.53 -8.50 19.64
CA LEU A 73 8.37 -9.62 20.58
C LEU A 73 8.21 -10.96 19.87
N MET A 74 7.33 -11.01 18.87
CA MET A 74 6.91 -12.24 18.18
C MET A 74 7.82 -12.62 17.00
N LYS A 75 8.65 -11.71 16.51
CA LYS A 75 9.57 -11.92 15.38
C LYS A 75 8.91 -12.60 14.18
N GLY A 76 7.71 -12.11 13.83
CA GLY A 76 6.92 -12.63 12.71
C GLY A 76 6.01 -13.83 13.02
N GLU A 77 6.06 -14.38 14.21
CA GLU A 77 5.25 -15.56 14.58
C GLU A 77 3.80 -15.20 14.95
N PHE A 78 3.14 -14.46 14.04
CA PHE A 78 1.70 -14.19 14.06
C PHE A 78 1.19 -13.95 12.64
N TRP A 79 -0.10 -14.08 12.41
CA TRP A 79 -0.74 -13.84 11.11
C TRP A 79 -1.02 -12.35 10.92
N PHE A 80 -0.21 -11.67 10.08
CA PHE A 80 -0.21 -10.21 9.96
C PHE A 80 -1.60 -9.64 9.68
N TYR A 81 -2.27 -10.15 8.66
CA TYR A 81 -3.56 -9.62 8.25
C TYR A 81 -4.73 -10.14 9.08
N LYS A 82 -4.62 -11.35 9.63
CA LYS A 82 -5.70 -11.97 10.40
C LYS A 82 -5.70 -11.52 11.86
N GLU A 83 -4.54 -11.31 12.44
CA GLU A 83 -4.38 -11.01 13.87
C GLU A 83 -3.86 -9.59 14.10
N GLY A 84 -3.08 -9.04 13.15
CA GLY A 84 -2.52 -7.69 13.25
C GLY A 84 -3.48 -6.60 12.78
N ILE A 85 -4.38 -6.91 11.84
CA ILE A 85 -5.41 -5.95 11.41
C ILE A 85 -6.67 -6.17 12.25
N THR A 86 -6.77 -5.43 13.33
CA THR A 86 -7.97 -5.38 14.20
C THR A 86 -8.95 -4.30 13.73
N PRO A 87 -10.19 -4.22 14.23
CA PRO A 87 -11.09 -3.12 13.90
C PRO A 87 -10.48 -1.74 14.10
N CYS A 88 -9.72 -1.54 15.19
CA CYS A 88 -9.03 -0.27 15.45
C CYS A 88 -7.96 0.04 14.39
N VAL A 89 -7.13 -0.95 14.01
CA VAL A 89 -6.14 -0.80 12.93
C VAL A 89 -6.85 -0.52 11.60
N GLY A 90 -7.97 -1.19 11.34
CA GLY A 90 -8.81 -0.94 10.16
C GLY A 90 -9.27 0.51 10.07
N THR A 91 -9.75 1.10 11.16
CA THR A 91 -10.18 2.51 11.21
C THR A 91 -9.03 3.48 10.86
N VAL A 92 -7.82 3.23 11.38
CA VAL A 92 -6.65 4.07 11.04
C VAL A 92 -6.25 3.87 9.57
N THR A 93 -6.36 2.65 9.05
CA THR A 93 -6.10 2.34 7.64
C THR A 93 -7.10 3.03 6.71
N GLU A 94 -8.39 3.08 7.09
CA GLU A 94 -9.43 3.82 6.35
C GLU A 94 -9.13 5.32 6.30
N ALA A 95 -8.74 5.92 7.42
CA ALA A 95 -8.39 7.32 7.47
C ALA A 95 -7.18 7.67 6.58
N LEU A 96 -6.16 6.80 6.56
CA LEU A 96 -5.03 6.95 5.63
C LEU A 96 -5.45 6.79 4.17
N ASP A 97 -6.32 5.82 3.86
CA ASP A 97 -6.83 5.61 2.50
C ASP A 97 -7.66 6.80 2.00
N GLU A 98 -8.43 7.42 2.88
CA GLU A 98 -9.17 8.65 2.57
C GLU A 98 -8.23 9.81 2.19
N GLU A 99 -7.14 10.02 2.93
CA GLU A 99 -6.12 11.01 2.59
C GLU A 99 -5.51 10.73 1.22
N ARG A 100 -5.14 9.48 0.93
CA ARG A 100 -4.63 9.06 -0.39
C ARG A 100 -5.65 9.34 -1.50
N MET A 101 -6.91 8.97 -1.29
CA MET A 101 -7.98 9.22 -2.26
C MET A 101 -8.24 10.71 -2.48
N ASN A 102 -8.08 11.54 -1.45
CA ASN A 102 -8.23 13.00 -1.57
C ASN A 102 -7.11 13.61 -2.42
N ILE A 103 -5.88 13.09 -2.31
CA ILE A 103 -4.78 13.47 -3.22
C ILE A 103 -5.14 13.10 -4.67
N MET A 104 -5.62 11.86 -4.90
CA MET A 104 -6.03 11.42 -6.24
C MET A 104 -7.12 12.31 -6.83
N LYS A 105 -8.18 12.59 -6.07
CA LYS A 105 -9.28 13.49 -6.48
C LYS A 105 -8.77 14.89 -6.81
N LYS A 106 -7.87 15.43 -5.99
CA LYS A 106 -7.30 16.76 -6.19
C LYS A 106 -6.49 16.86 -7.48
N LEU A 107 -5.84 15.76 -7.87
CA LEU A 107 -5.10 15.65 -9.14
C LEU A 107 -5.99 15.31 -10.34
N GLY A 108 -7.29 15.10 -10.15
CA GLY A 108 -8.23 14.73 -11.22
C GLY A 108 -8.24 13.24 -11.55
N TYR A 109 -7.54 12.40 -10.79
CA TYR A 109 -7.53 10.95 -11.03
C TYR A 109 -8.77 10.27 -10.44
N LYS A 110 -9.14 9.14 -11.02
CA LYS A 110 -10.19 8.28 -10.47
C LYS A 110 -9.72 7.65 -9.16
N ALA A 111 -10.22 8.13 -8.03
CA ALA A 111 -9.94 7.54 -6.74
C ALA A 111 -10.67 6.19 -6.59
N ILE A 112 -9.92 5.17 -6.17
CA ILE A 112 -10.44 3.84 -5.85
C ILE A 112 -9.96 3.49 -4.45
N SER A 113 -10.89 3.12 -3.56
CA SER A 113 -10.56 2.72 -2.20
C SER A 113 -9.86 1.37 -2.15
N VAL A 114 -9.16 1.08 -1.03
CA VAL A 114 -8.61 -0.26 -0.79
C VAL A 114 -9.71 -1.33 -0.81
N VAL A 115 -10.87 -1.03 -0.25
CA VAL A 115 -12.02 -1.95 -0.22
C VAL A 115 -12.47 -2.31 -1.63
N ASP A 116 -12.63 -1.29 -2.50
CA ASP A 116 -13.05 -1.50 -3.89
C ASP A 116 -11.97 -2.25 -4.69
N ALA A 117 -10.71 -1.90 -4.49
CA ALA A 117 -9.58 -2.52 -5.18
C ALA A 117 -9.39 -4.00 -4.81
N LEU A 118 -9.78 -4.39 -3.60
CA LEU A 118 -9.78 -5.80 -3.17
C LEU A 118 -11.00 -6.58 -3.69
N GLY A 119 -11.91 -5.93 -4.44
CA GLY A 119 -13.10 -6.57 -4.99
C GLY A 119 -14.18 -6.90 -3.95
N SER A 120 -14.10 -6.30 -2.76
CA SER A 120 -15.06 -6.51 -1.67
C SER A 120 -16.31 -5.64 -1.79
N SER A 121 -16.46 -4.86 -2.85
CA SER A 121 -17.59 -3.96 -3.14
C SER A 121 -18.84 -4.72 -3.60
N GLY A 122 -19.27 -5.68 -2.78
CA GLY A 122 -20.61 -6.26 -2.89
C GLY A 122 -21.67 -5.32 -2.30
N SER A 123 -22.94 -5.74 -2.33
CA SER A 123 -24.11 -4.96 -1.83
C SER A 123 -24.10 -4.59 -0.34
N VAL A 124 -23.11 -5.02 0.42
CA VAL A 124 -22.91 -4.70 1.84
C VAL A 124 -21.70 -3.78 1.95
N LYS A 125 -21.85 -2.64 2.64
CA LYS A 125 -20.72 -1.76 2.99
C LYS A 125 -19.73 -2.56 3.84
N THR A 126 -18.66 -3.02 3.21
CA THR A 126 -17.56 -3.73 3.86
C THR A 126 -16.51 -2.69 4.24
N ASN A 127 -16.06 -2.70 5.49
CA ASN A 127 -14.95 -1.87 5.94
C ASN A 127 -13.60 -2.55 5.60
N ILE A 128 -12.50 -1.80 5.73
CA ILE A 128 -11.16 -2.33 5.42
C ILE A 128 -10.81 -3.54 6.29
N TYR A 129 -11.17 -3.52 7.57
CA TYR A 129 -10.96 -4.66 8.47
C TYR A 129 -11.57 -5.95 7.91
N GLU A 130 -12.84 -5.89 7.51
CA GLU A 130 -13.53 -7.06 6.93
C GLU A 130 -12.96 -7.44 5.56
N ALA A 131 -12.69 -6.47 4.68
CA ALA A 131 -12.14 -6.72 3.36
C ALA A 131 -10.79 -7.45 3.42
N ILE A 132 -9.95 -7.11 4.39
CA ILE A 132 -8.65 -7.73 4.57
C ILE A 132 -8.75 -9.08 5.29
N THR A 133 -9.47 -9.14 6.41
CA THR A 133 -9.48 -10.35 7.26
C THR A 133 -10.27 -11.51 6.66
N LYS A 134 -11.29 -11.21 5.84
CA LYS A 134 -12.06 -12.22 5.10
C LYS A 134 -11.36 -12.68 3.81
N ASN A 135 -10.28 -12.03 3.38
CA ASN A 135 -9.54 -12.43 2.19
C ASN A 135 -8.63 -13.63 2.51
N GLU A 136 -8.96 -14.80 1.96
CA GLU A 136 -8.24 -16.04 2.20
C GLU A 136 -6.77 -15.99 1.80
N GLN A 137 -6.42 -15.19 0.77
CA GLN A 137 -5.03 -15.03 0.32
C GLN A 137 -4.15 -14.36 1.37
N PHE A 138 -4.73 -13.49 2.21
CA PHE A 138 -4.01 -12.79 3.27
C PHE A 138 -3.91 -13.62 4.56
N GLY A 139 -4.81 -14.57 4.76
CA GLY A 139 -4.91 -15.33 6.01
C GLY A 139 -3.69 -16.16 6.40
N LYS A 140 -2.79 -16.44 5.44
CA LYS A 140 -1.57 -17.25 5.63
C LYS A 140 -0.27 -16.44 5.60
N ILE A 141 -0.35 -15.11 5.71
CA ILE A 141 0.81 -14.23 5.65
C ILE A 141 1.27 -13.90 7.06
N LYS A 142 2.46 -14.36 7.42
CA LYS A 142 3.08 -14.04 8.71
C LYS A 142 3.48 -12.57 8.80
N GLY A 143 3.60 -12.08 10.02
CA GLY A 143 4.07 -10.73 10.30
C GLY A 143 5.53 -10.51 9.89
N PRO A 144 5.97 -9.25 9.85
CA PRO A 144 7.39 -8.93 9.73
C PRO A 144 8.17 -9.47 10.94
N ASP A 145 9.40 -9.87 10.70
CA ASP A 145 10.33 -10.38 11.71
C ASP A 145 11.03 -9.27 12.53
N GLY A 146 10.86 -8.02 12.10
CA GLY A 146 11.42 -6.84 12.76
C GLY A 146 11.12 -5.55 12.02
N LEU A 147 11.58 -4.42 12.59
CA LEU A 147 11.33 -3.08 12.05
C LEU A 147 12.19 -2.74 10.82
N LYS A 148 13.15 -3.58 10.45
CA LYS A 148 13.92 -3.46 9.19
C LYS A 148 13.27 -4.16 8.01
N ASN A 149 12.05 -4.66 8.16
CA ASN A 149 11.29 -5.26 7.09
C ASN A 149 10.85 -4.22 6.07
N ARG A 150 10.66 -4.64 4.81
CA ARG A 150 10.23 -3.77 3.71
C ARG A 150 8.93 -2.98 3.97
N TYR A 151 8.04 -3.48 4.79
CA TYR A 151 6.81 -2.79 5.19
C TYR A 151 7.06 -1.47 5.93
N PHE A 152 8.26 -1.32 6.51
CA PHE A 152 8.76 -0.07 7.08
C PHE A 152 9.69 0.64 6.10
N THR A 153 10.74 -0.07 5.61
CA THR A 153 11.86 0.53 4.88
C THR A 153 11.57 0.88 3.43
N GLU A 154 10.48 0.37 2.86
CA GLU A 154 10.01 0.72 1.52
C GLU A 154 8.74 1.57 1.58
N ASP A 155 7.68 1.08 2.28
CA ASP A 155 6.36 1.68 2.21
C ASP A 155 6.28 3.05 2.87
N ILE A 156 7.12 3.34 3.89
CA ILE A 156 7.17 4.68 4.50
C ILE A 156 7.96 5.65 3.61
N PRO A 157 9.27 5.45 3.32
CA PRO A 157 10.05 6.45 2.61
C PRO A 157 9.66 6.60 1.14
N PHE A 158 9.35 5.52 0.44
CA PHE A 158 9.03 5.55 -1.00
C PHE A 158 7.52 5.56 -1.30
N GLY A 159 6.69 5.26 -0.32
CA GLY A 159 5.24 5.35 -0.38
C GLY A 159 4.72 6.62 0.27
N LEU A 160 4.53 6.61 1.60
CA LEU A 160 3.87 7.70 2.32
C LEU A 160 4.60 9.04 2.21
N VAL A 161 5.93 9.07 2.28
CA VAL A 161 6.69 10.34 2.13
C VAL A 161 6.46 10.95 0.76
N GLY A 162 6.51 10.14 -0.31
CA GLY A 162 6.23 10.62 -1.66
C GLY A 162 4.81 11.20 -1.78
N TRP A 163 3.82 10.51 -1.22
CA TRP A 163 2.43 10.99 -1.22
C TRP A 163 2.24 12.26 -0.38
N SER A 164 2.86 12.35 0.80
CA SER A 164 2.84 13.56 1.65
C SER A 164 3.44 14.77 0.93
N VAL A 165 4.51 14.59 0.14
CA VAL A 165 5.07 15.67 -0.68
C VAL A 165 4.08 16.12 -1.75
N ILE A 166 3.46 15.18 -2.47
CA ILE A 166 2.44 15.49 -3.49
C ILE A 166 1.24 16.19 -2.85
N ALA A 167 0.80 15.74 -1.68
CA ALA A 167 -0.28 16.36 -0.92
C ALA A 167 0.02 17.83 -0.60
N LYS A 168 1.21 18.13 -0.11
CA LYS A 168 1.64 19.50 0.18
C LYS A 168 1.67 20.37 -1.07
N LEU A 169 2.15 19.85 -2.20
CA LEU A 169 2.19 20.57 -3.47
C LEU A 169 0.79 20.85 -4.03
N THR A 170 -0.19 20.04 -3.68
CA THR A 170 -1.58 20.17 -4.16
C THR A 170 -2.52 20.82 -3.13
N GLY A 171 -2.02 21.14 -1.93
CA GLY A 171 -2.79 21.76 -0.85
C GLY A 171 -3.79 20.78 -0.19
N VAL A 172 -3.48 19.49 -0.17
CA VAL A 172 -4.26 18.46 0.54
C VAL A 172 -3.63 18.22 1.90
N GLU A 173 -4.42 18.28 2.96
CA GLU A 173 -3.97 17.94 4.31
C GLU A 173 -3.90 16.43 4.49
N THR A 174 -2.82 15.95 5.13
CA THR A 174 -2.56 14.52 5.35
C THR A 174 -2.05 14.26 6.78
N PRO A 175 -2.83 14.62 7.81
CA PRO A 175 -2.38 14.52 9.21
C PRO A 175 -2.11 13.07 9.65
N ILE A 176 -2.87 12.09 9.18
CA ILE A 176 -2.66 10.67 9.52
C ILE A 176 -1.39 10.15 8.86
N MET A 177 -1.20 10.45 7.57
CA MET A 177 0.00 10.08 6.83
C MET A 177 1.26 10.68 7.47
N ASP A 178 1.23 11.95 7.83
CA ASP A 178 2.35 12.64 8.47
C ASP A 178 2.66 12.08 9.87
N ALA A 179 1.64 11.72 10.65
CA ALA A 179 1.80 11.05 11.94
C ALA A 179 2.46 9.67 11.78
N LEU A 180 1.99 8.85 10.83
CA LEU A 180 2.55 7.53 10.55
C LEU A 180 4.00 7.61 10.08
N ILE A 181 4.34 8.56 9.20
CA ILE A 181 5.73 8.80 8.77
C ILE A 181 6.61 9.17 9.97
N THR A 182 6.13 10.05 10.84
CA THR A 182 6.89 10.50 12.02
C THR A 182 7.14 9.35 12.99
N ILE A 183 6.10 8.60 13.35
CA ILE A 183 6.21 7.46 14.27
C ILE A 183 7.11 6.38 13.66
N GLY A 184 6.93 6.05 12.39
CA GLY A 184 7.74 5.07 11.68
C GLY A 184 9.22 5.47 11.60
N SER A 185 9.51 6.74 11.33
CA SER A 185 10.88 7.28 11.33
C SER A 185 11.57 7.09 12.68
N ILE A 186 10.87 7.43 13.77
CA ILE A 186 11.38 7.25 15.13
C ILE A 186 11.60 5.78 15.44
N ALA A 187 10.63 4.91 15.13
CA ALA A 187 10.71 3.48 15.39
C ALA A 187 11.88 2.80 14.64
N MET A 188 12.18 3.25 13.43
CA MET A 188 13.32 2.75 12.64
C MET A 188 14.67 3.40 13.01
N GLY A 189 14.68 4.46 13.80
CA GLY A 189 15.88 5.21 14.11
C GLY A 189 16.47 5.98 12.93
N GLN A 190 15.63 6.36 11.94
CA GLN A 190 16.03 7.13 10.75
C GLN A 190 14.97 8.17 10.38
N ASP A 191 15.41 9.26 9.76
CA ASP A 191 14.50 10.25 9.20
C ASP A 191 14.09 9.87 7.78
N CYS A 192 12.87 9.34 7.61
CA CYS A 192 12.36 8.91 6.31
C CYS A 192 12.11 10.06 5.32
N ARG A 193 12.16 11.34 5.77
CA ARG A 193 11.95 12.51 4.92
C ARG A 193 13.26 13.04 4.32
N LYS A 194 14.40 12.48 4.71
CA LYS A 194 15.74 12.77 4.17
C LYS A 194 16.17 11.72 3.19
#